data_ba03b6a18547fdbf3c2e03095f9bc1e2
#
_entry.id   ba03b6a18547fdbf3c2e03095f9bc1e2
#
_cell.length_a   1.000
_cell.length_b   1.000
_cell.length_c   1.000
_cell.angle_alpha   90.00
_cell.angle_beta   90.00
_cell.angle_gamma   90.00
#
_symmetry.space_group_name_H-M   'P 1'
#
loop_
_entity.id
_entity.type
_entity.pdbx_description
1 polymer ?
#
loop_
_entity_poly.entity_id
_entity_poly.type
_entity_poly.pdbx_seq_one_letter_code
_entity_poly.pdbx_strand_id
1 'polypeptide(L)'
;MILCGCSPRHLYVANALCAEAEVLAIVQETGSEWNMRKLARILRPDNFFRKSWRWLRDRRRYYGNPEAGYFFTDGTPKLDQPELVNQVPYINHPDVVQLANKLEPDLIAVFGTSL
;
A
#
# COMPACT_ATOMS: atom_id res chain seq x y z
N MET A 1 -0.94 1.68 -16.17
CA MET A 1 -0.28 0.99 -15.04
C MET A 1 -0.56 1.71 -13.74
N ILE A 2 -0.74 1.00 -12.62
CA ILE A 2 -1.05 1.57 -11.30
C ILE A 2 0.10 1.28 -10.35
N LEU A 3 0.54 2.30 -9.58
CA LEU A 3 1.51 2.16 -8.49
C LEU A 3 0.83 2.60 -7.19
N CYS A 4 0.63 1.69 -6.24
CA CYS A 4 -0.13 1.99 -5.03
C CYS A 4 0.38 1.26 -3.78
N GLY A 5 -0.06 1.72 -2.60
CA GLY A 5 0.13 1.00 -1.34
C GLY A 5 -0.93 -0.08 -1.14
N CYS A 6 -0.86 -0.76 0.02
CA CYS A 6 -1.73 -1.91 0.35
C CYS A 6 -2.92 -1.55 1.27
N SER A 7 -3.20 -0.28 1.57
CA SER A 7 -4.34 0.06 2.44
C SER A 7 -5.68 -0.13 1.72
N PRO A 8 -6.80 -0.37 2.44
CA PRO A 8 -8.11 -0.61 1.85
C PRO A 8 -8.55 0.48 0.85
N ARG A 9 -8.32 1.75 1.17
CA ARG A 9 -8.62 2.87 0.26
C ARG A 9 -7.84 2.79 -1.06
N HIS A 10 -6.58 2.31 -1.02
CA HIS A 10 -5.76 2.18 -2.22
C HIS A 10 -6.29 1.05 -3.12
N LEU A 11 -6.71 -0.07 -2.52
CA LEU A 11 -7.32 -1.17 -3.26
C LEU A 11 -8.64 -0.75 -3.90
N TYR A 12 -9.45 0.03 -3.18
CA TYR A 12 -10.71 0.58 -3.71
C TYR A 12 -10.46 1.47 -4.93
N VAL A 13 -9.50 2.41 -4.84
CA VAL A 13 -9.15 3.28 -5.97
C VAL A 13 -8.57 2.47 -7.14
N ALA A 14 -7.75 1.47 -6.87
CA ALA A 14 -7.21 0.59 -7.91
C ALA A 14 -8.34 -0.16 -8.64
N ASN A 15 -9.31 -0.72 -7.91
CA ASN A 15 -10.49 -1.38 -8.51
C ASN A 15 -11.31 -0.41 -9.36
N ALA A 16 -11.55 0.82 -8.88
CA ALA A 16 -12.25 1.84 -9.64
C ALA A 16 -11.53 2.20 -10.95
N LEU A 17 -10.21 2.30 -10.92
CA LEU A 17 -9.42 2.52 -12.15
C LEU A 17 -9.46 1.32 -13.10
N CYS A 18 -9.44 0.09 -12.57
CA CYS A 18 -9.59 -1.12 -13.39
C CYS A 18 -10.97 -1.25 -14.06
N ALA A 19 -12.01 -0.67 -13.44
CA ALA A 19 -13.36 -0.65 -14.03
C ALA A 19 -13.49 0.34 -15.19
N GLU A 20 -12.70 1.43 -15.18
CA GLU A 20 -12.82 2.54 -16.12
C GLU A 20 -11.73 2.54 -17.22
N ALA A 21 -10.64 1.81 -17.03
CA ALA A 21 -9.50 1.79 -17.93
C ALA A 21 -8.87 0.41 -18.06
N GLU A 22 -8.22 0.15 -19.19
CA GLU A 22 -7.39 -1.03 -19.38
C GLU A 22 -6.10 -0.90 -18.54
N VAL A 23 -6.00 -1.70 -17.47
CA VAL A 23 -4.85 -1.70 -16.56
C VAL A 23 -3.92 -2.85 -16.90
N LEU A 24 -2.70 -2.54 -17.31
CA LEU A 24 -1.69 -3.52 -17.70
C LEU A 24 -1.00 -4.20 -16.51
N ALA A 25 -0.82 -3.46 -15.41
CA ALA A 25 -0.24 -3.99 -14.16
C ALA A 25 -0.59 -3.09 -12.97
N ILE A 26 -0.68 -3.72 -11.79
CA ILE A 26 -0.83 -3.06 -10.49
C ILE A 26 0.43 -3.39 -9.67
N VAL A 27 1.22 -2.37 -9.32
CA VAL A 27 2.40 -2.54 -8.46
C VAL A 27 2.04 -2.09 -7.06
N GLN A 28 2.12 -3.01 -6.11
CA GLN A 28 1.83 -2.75 -4.71
C GLN A 28 3.10 -2.63 -3.89
N GLU A 29 3.26 -1.48 -3.21
CA GLU A 29 4.31 -1.29 -2.23
C GLU A 29 3.94 -1.94 -0.91
N THR A 30 4.69 -2.98 -0.50
CA THR A 30 4.45 -3.70 0.76
C THR A 30 5.15 -3.06 1.96
N GLY A 31 6.13 -2.19 1.74
CA GLY A 31 6.91 -1.54 2.80
C GLY A 31 7.76 -2.53 3.62
N SER A 32 8.00 -3.70 3.11
CA SER A 32 8.48 -4.89 3.84
C SER A 32 10.00 -4.93 4.10
N GLU A 33 10.76 -3.89 3.78
CA GLU A 33 12.16 -3.90 4.20
C GLU A 33 12.30 -3.51 5.67
N TRP A 34 12.48 -4.53 6.50
CA TRP A 34 12.96 -4.41 7.87
C TRP A 34 14.38 -3.84 7.84
N ASN A 35 14.49 -2.53 7.81
CA ASN A 35 15.78 -1.88 7.84
C ASN A 35 16.20 -1.75 9.32
N MET A 36 17.38 -2.30 9.69
CA MET A 36 17.97 -2.20 11.03
C MET A 36 18.04 -0.74 11.53
N ARG A 37 18.15 0.24 10.62
CA ARG A 37 18.07 1.66 10.93
C ARG A 37 16.69 2.10 11.43
N LYS A 38 15.61 1.51 10.90
CA LYS A 38 14.23 1.75 11.39
C LYS A 38 14.06 1.16 12.79
N LEU A 39 14.61 -0.03 13.05
CA LEU A 39 14.59 -0.67 14.36
C LEU A 39 15.35 0.16 15.41
N ALA A 40 16.56 0.63 15.10
CA ALA A 40 17.36 1.50 15.97
C ALA A 40 16.65 2.83 16.29
N ARG A 41 15.88 3.40 15.35
CA ARG A 41 15.08 4.62 15.55
C ARG A 41 13.86 4.38 16.44
N ILE A 42 13.28 3.17 16.41
CA ILE A 42 12.16 2.78 17.28
C ILE A 42 12.60 2.56 18.70
N LEU A 43 13.83 2.06 18.93
CA LEU A 43 14.42 1.78 20.24
C LEU A 43 14.90 3.03 21.00
N ARG A 44 14.83 4.24 20.42
CA ARG A 44 15.06 5.47 21.17
C ARG A 44 13.93 5.68 22.19
N PRO A 45 14.24 5.84 23.50
CA PRO A 45 13.23 5.85 24.58
C PRO A 45 12.13 6.90 24.37
N ASP A 46 12.47 8.11 23.89
CA ASP A 46 11.49 9.18 23.64
C ASP A 46 10.45 8.83 22.55
N ASN A 47 10.89 8.12 21.51
CA ASN A 47 10.01 7.69 20.43
C ASN A 47 9.19 6.46 20.81
N PHE A 48 9.72 5.58 21.65
CA PHE A 48 9.06 4.36 22.09
C PHE A 48 7.81 4.67 22.92
N PHE A 49 7.91 5.56 23.92
CA PHE A 49 6.76 5.96 24.75
C PHE A 49 5.67 6.67 23.94
N ARG A 50 6.04 7.61 23.06
CA ARG A 50 5.07 8.31 22.20
C ARG A 50 4.37 7.39 21.20
N LYS A 51 5.08 6.43 20.61
CA LYS A 51 4.52 5.46 19.68
C LYS A 51 3.67 4.42 20.38
N SER A 52 4.11 3.91 21.53
CA SER A 52 3.34 2.96 22.35
C SER A 52 2.03 3.58 22.84
N TRP A 53 2.07 4.85 23.29
CA TRP A 53 0.86 5.57 23.71
C TRP A 53 -0.11 5.81 22.54
N ARG A 54 0.41 6.23 21.38
CA ARG A 54 -0.41 6.36 20.17
C ARG A 54 -1.01 5.03 19.76
N TRP A 55 -0.21 3.97 19.69
CA TRP A 55 -0.66 2.63 19.35
C TRP A 55 -1.77 2.12 20.29
N LEU A 56 -1.60 2.30 21.61
CA LEU A 56 -2.58 1.90 22.61
C LEU A 56 -3.89 2.71 22.48
N ARG A 57 -3.77 4.02 22.24
CA ARG A 57 -4.92 4.89 22.02
C ARG A 57 -5.65 4.54 20.73
N ASP A 58 -4.92 4.30 19.66
CA ASP A 58 -5.48 3.99 18.34
C ASP A 58 -6.10 2.59 18.33
N ARG A 59 -5.49 1.62 19.04
CA ARG A 59 -6.08 0.30 19.24
C ARG A 59 -7.39 0.32 20.03
N ARG A 60 -7.54 1.25 20.97
CA ARG A 60 -8.80 1.44 21.71
C ARG A 60 -9.89 2.15 20.90
N ARG A 61 -9.49 3.07 20.01
CA ARG A 61 -10.41 3.81 19.14
C ARG A 61 -10.87 3.03 17.92
N TYR A 62 -10.01 2.19 17.37
CA TYR A 62 -10.23 1.48 16.12
C TYR A 62 -10.15 -0.03 16.35
N TYR A 63 -11.18 -0.57 17.00
CA TYR A 63 -11.36 -2.01 17.09
C TYR A 63 -11.73 -2.53 15.69
N GLY A 64 -10.79 -3.22 15.04
CA GLY A 64 -10.92 -3.66 13.66
C GLY A 64 -10.24 -2.71 12.66
N ASN A 65 -10.45 -2.94 11.39
CA ASN A 65 -10.04 -2.03 10.31
C ASN A 65 -11.26 -1.26 9.80
N PRO A 66 -11.61 -0.10 10.39
CA PRO A 66 -12.80 0.65 10.02
C PRO A 66 -12.76 1.13 8.56
N GLU A 67 -11.56 1.30 8.02
CA GLU A 67 -11.35 1.68 6.63
C GLU A 67 -11.81 0.58 5.67
N ALA A 68 -11.57 -0.70 6.03
CA ALA A 68 -12.03 -1.83 5.22
C ALA A 68 -13.56 -1.88 5.13
N GLY A 69 -14.27 -1.71 6.26
CA GLY A 69 -15.73 -1.68 6.31
C GLY A 69 -16.36 -0.48 5.61
N TYR A 70 -15.61 0.63 5.47
CA TYR A 70 -16.08 1.81 4.75
C TYR A 70 -16.02 1.63 3.23
N PHE A 71 -14.94 1.05 2.70
CA PHE A 71 -14.71 0.93 1.26
C PHE A 71 -15.20 -0.40 0.67
N PHE A 72 -15.33 -1.45 1.48
CA PHE A 72 -15.75 -2.78 1.03
C PHE A 72 -16.97 -3.25 1.81
N THR A 73 -18.05 -3.57 1.12
CA THR A 73 -19.33 -3.96 1.70
C THR A 73 -19.25 -5.18 2.61
N ASP A 74 -18.37 -6.13 2.28
CA ASP A 74 -18.08 -7.33 3.08
C ASP A 74 -16.97 -7.12 4.14
N GLY A 75 -16.42 -5.90 4.22
CA GLY A 75 -15.32 -5.56 5.13
C GLY A 75 -13.98 -6.20 4.79
N THR A 76 -13.89 -6.91 3.66
CA THR A 76 -12.67 -7.61 3.22
C THR A 76 -12.01 -6.87 2.06
N PRO A 77 -10.88 -6.19 2.28
CA PRO A 77 -10.16 -5.51 1.22
C PRO A 77 -9.60 -6.52 0.21
N LYS A 78 -9.99 -6.40 -1.05
CA LYS A 78 -9.48 -7.24 -2.13
C LYS A 78 -9.36 -6.46 -3.43
N LEU A 79 -8.49 -6.94 -4.32
CA LEU A 79 -8.42 -6.49 -5.70
C LEU A 79 -9.30 -7.38 -6.59
N ASP A 80 -10.01 -6.77 -7.52
CA ASP A 80 -10.87 -7.47 -8.47
C ASP A 80 -10.06 -8.21 -9.53
N GLN A 81 -8.85 -7.73 -9.83
CA GLN A 81 -7.92 -8.32 -10.79
C GLN A 81 -6.58 -8.66 -10.11
N PRO A 82 -6.53 -9.69 -9.24
CA PRO A 82 -5.33 -10.06 -8.49
C PRO A 82 -4.18 -10.57 -9.37
N GLU A 83 -4.47 -11.05 -10.57
CA GLU A 83 -3.48 -11.52 -11.55
C GLU A 83 -2.58 -10.39 -12.09
N LEU A 84 -3.03 -9.14 -12.04
CA LEU A 84 -2.24 -7.97 -12.44
C LEU A 84 -1.28 -7.47 -11.36
N VAL A 85 -1.33 -8.07 -10.17
CA VAL A 85 -0.61 -7.57 -8.99
C VAL A 85 0.84 -8.02 -8.99
N ASN A 86 1.74 -7.04 -8.87
CA ASN A 86 3.17 -7.22 -8.65
C ASN A 86 3.54 -6.57 -7.31
N GLN A 87 3.97 -7.35 -6.34
CA GLN A 87 4.37 -6.83 -5.03
C GLN A 87 5.85 -6.48 -5.02
N VAL A 88 6.15 -5.29 -4.52
CA VAL A 88 7.52 -4.78 -4.38
C VAL A 88 7.74 -4.21 -2.97
N PRO A 89 8.97 -4.28 -2.44
CA PRO A 89 9.25 -3.73 -1.12
C PRO A 89 9.13 -2.20 -1.07
N TYR A 90 9.48 -1.52 -2.14
CA TYR A 90 9.36 -0.07 -2.32
C TYR A 90 9.15 0.28 -3.80
N ILE A 91 8.48 1.38 -4.06
CA ILE A 91 8.04 1.74 -5.41
C ILE A 91 9.18 2.04 -6.39
N ASN A 92 10.32 2.52 -5.89
CA ASN A 92 11.52 2.80 -6.70
C ASN A 92 12.40 1.55 -6.92
N HIS A 93 11.86 0.34 -6.72
CA HIS A 93 12.59 -0.89 -6.99
C HIS A 93 12.92 -1.01 -8.49
N PRO A 94 14.12 -1.49 -8.87
CA PRO A 94 14.52 -1.65 -10.29
C PRO A 94 13.51 -2.44 -11.12
N ASP A 95 12.86 -3.43 -10.54
CA ASP A 95 11.85 -4.27 -11.21
C ASP A 95 10.64 -3.45 -11.68
N VAL A 96 10.28 -2.38 -10.96
CA VAL A 96 9.18 -1.49 -11.36
C VAL A 96 9.53 -0.73 -12.63
N VAL A 97 10.79 -0.26 -12.72
CA VAL A 97 11.28 0.43 -13.92
C VAL A 97 11.33 -0.54 -15.11
N GLN A 98 11.83 -1.77 -14.90
CA GLN A 98 11.86 -2.80 -15.94
C GLN A 98 10.45 -3.16 -16.42
N LEU A 99 9.50 -3.31 -15.49
CA LEU A 99 8.10 -3.60 -15.80
C LEU A 99 7.47 -2.46 -16.61
N ALA A 100 7.69 -1.21 -16.21
CA ALA A 100 7.21 -0.04 -16.94
C ALA A 100 7.78 0.03 -18.36
N ASN A 101 9.09 -0.19 -18.52
CA ASN A 101 9.73 -0.22 -19.84
C ASN A 101 9.24 -1.38 -20.71
N LYS A 102 8.89 -2.52 -20.13
CA LYS A 102 8.36 -3.68 -20.85
C LYS A 102 6.92 -3.49 -21.32
N LEU A 103 6.09 -2.87 -20.48
CA LEU A 103 4.66 -2.69 -20.73
C LEU A 103 4.35 -1.42 -21.52
N GLU A 104 5.27 -0.44 -21.53
CA GLU A 104 5.13 0.86 -22.21
C GLU A 104 3.74 1.51 -21.99
N PRO A 105 3.30 1.68 -20.73
CA PRO A 105 1.97 2.20 -20.44
C PRO A 105 1.84 3.66 -20.86
N ASP A 106 0.74 4.05 -21.49
CA ASP A 106 0.44 5.44 -21.85
C ASP A 106 0.32 6.35 -20.62
N LEU A 107 -0.11 5.77 -19.47
CA LEU A 107 -0.31 6.50 -18.21
C LEU A 107 0.11 5.64 -17.02
N ILE A 108 0.76 6.28 -16.05
CA ILE A 108 1.07 5.68 -14.75
C ILE A 108 0.34 6.47 -13.66
N ALA A 109 -0.64 5.85 -13.01
CA ALA A 109 -1.31 6.42 -11.84
C ALA A 109 -0.56 6.03 -10.56
N VAL A 110 -0.18 7.02 -9.74
CA VAL A 110 0.60 6.82 -8.50
C VAL A 110 -0.17 7.37 -7.31
N PHE A 111 -0.40 6.55 -6.29
CA PHE A 111 -1.07 7.00 -5.06
C PHE A 111 -0.74 6.10 -3.87
N GLY A 112 -0.62 6.72 -2.67
CA GLY A 112 -0.41 6.01 -1.42
C GLY A 112 0.91 5.24 -1.31
N THR A 113 1.94 5.70 -2.02
CA THR A 113 3.30 5.18 -1.95
C THR A 113 4.14 5.98 -0.99
N SER A 114 5.20 5.38 -0.43
CA SER A 114 6.22 6.10 0.33
C SER A 114 7.28 6.65 -0.61
N LEU A 115 7.57 7.94 -0.49
CA LEU A 115 8.70 8.60 -1.15
C LEU A 115 9.97 8.46 -0.32
#